data_bf2d4f0719eeadcf6f90c98079cf312d
#
_entry.id   bf2d4f0719eeadcf6f90c98079cf312d
#
_cell.length_a   1.000
_cell.length_b   1.000
_cell.length_c   1.000
_cell.angle_alpha   90.00
_cell.angle_beta   90.00
_cell.angle_gamma   90.00
#
_symmetry.space_group_name_H-M   'P 1'
#
loop_
_entity.id
_entity.type
_entity.pdbx_description
1 polymer ?
#
loop_
_entity_poly.entity_id
_entity_poly.type
_entity_poly.pdbx_seq_one_letter_code
_entity_poly.pdbx_strand_id
1 'polypeptide(L)'
;MALFKATVRTPRKDGFYQVYIRVMQNRKPGYIKTDKVVTKKQLDREGNITDPFVTEYCARRILRFTELLNRVDCTRWTVRQIIEYVTKEDEDLCFSDYARRHIDRLIDNGQARNARNYELALQHMERYFGTTKVKFSQLTSMNVAKWIKSLEKTNRAKEMYPVCMRQVFRAAIEELNDYDTGLIRVKTNPWVKVKIPHADHPEKRAISAEECRRFFSSPLPESKMKLPLPELGRDVGMMVLCLGGINTVDLYNLRREDYHGGIIHDKRAKTMRSRSDGAYFEMRVPEIIKPLFEKYASVPGSEWLFNFHDRHTTSDSFSANVNIGIRKICESMGIAKENWYCVYTFRHTWGTVAQNDCGASISEVAFGMNHSEGHRITRGYIKLDFTPAWELNERVVDFIFFSDQASKQAAHEEESSVFRLSPKMLIKAAAFFQGKCLASFDDIGCSNIDEVIARLVKGLPSDIPPRSIVQFKIVNCDNGKVAV
;
A
#
# COMPACT_ATOMS: atom_id res chain seq x y z
N MET A 1 -6.05 -36.54 -40.25
CA MET A 1 -4.86 -35.89 -39.70
C MET A 1 -4.29 -34.95 -40.73
N ALA A 2 -3.93 -33.73 -40.38
CA ALA A 2 -3.35 -32.79 -41.33
C ALA A 2 -1.94 -33.24 -41.75
N LEU A 3 -1.63 -33.06 -43.04
CA LEU A 3 -0.30 -33.36 -43.57
C LEU A 3 0.42 -32.04 -43.90
N PHE A 4 1.70 -31.98 -43.55
CA PHE A 4 2.55 -30.83 -43.81
C PHE A 4 3.67 -31.19 -44.80
N LYS A 5 3.98 -30.30 -45.74
CA LYS A 5 5.11 -30.44 -46.69
C LYS A 5 5.69 -29.07 -46.97
N ALA A 6 7.04 -28.94 -46.89
CA ALA A 6 7.73 -27.77 -47.39
C ALA A 6 7.60 -27.67 -48.91
N THR A 7 7.31 -26.48 -49.43
CA THR A 7 7.08 -26.28 -50.89
C THR A 7 7.39 -24.86 -51.28
N VAL A 8 7.59 -24.65 -52.56
CA VAL A 8 7.66 -23.34 -53.22
C VAL A 8 6.49 -23.16 -54.15
N ARG A 9 6.21 -21.92 -54.55
CA ARG A 9 5.21 -21.59 -55.59
C ARG A 9 5.89 -20.83 -56.75
N THR A 10 5.14 -20.08 -57.48
CA THR A 10 5.65 -19.23 -58.58
C THR A 10 6.77 -18.30 -58.08
N PRO A 11 7.83 -18.09 -58.91
CA PRO A 11 8.91 -17.19 -58.56
C PRO A 11 8.38 -15.76 -58.38
N ARG A 12 9.03 -15.03 -57.47
CA ARG A 12 8.83 -13.61 -57.28
C ARG A 12 9.43 -12.82 -58.44
N LYS A 13 9.09 -11.54 -58.56
CA LYS A 13 9.64 -10.65 -59.59
C LYS A 13 11.17 -10.52 -59.54
N ASP A 14 11.77 -10.75 -58.36
CA ASP A 14 13.22 -10.74 -58.12
C ASP A 14 13.93 -12.07 -58.42
N GLY A 15 13.20 -13.07 -58.96
CA GLY A 15 13.72 -14.39 -59.33
C GLY A 15 13.85 -15.39 -58.20
N PHE A 16 13.57 -15.00 -56.94
CA PHE A 16 13.58 -15.91 -55.81
C PHE A 16 12.21 -16.61 -55.63
N TYR A 17 12.25 -17.79 -55.02
CA TYR A 17 11.06 -18.58 -54.68
C TYR A 17 10.76 -18.42 -53.20
N GLN A 18 9.57 -17.94 -52.85
CA GLN A 18 9.10 -17.90 -51.49
C GLN A 18 8.81 -19.30 -50.98
N VAL A 19 9.37 -19.67 -49.85
CA VAL A 19 9.13 -20.98 -49.20
C VAL A 19 7.82 -20.93 -48.39
N TYR A 20 7.04 -21.98 -48.53
CA TYR A 20 5.79 -22.20 -47.78
C TYR A 20 5.80 -23.58 -47.14
N ILE A 21 5.07 -23.75 -46.05
CA ILE A 21 4.65 -25.05 -45.53
C ILE A 21 3.21 -25.26 -46.01
N ARG A 22 3.03 -26.23 -46.93
CA ARG A 22 1.72 -26.64 -47.40
C ARG A 22 1.06 -27.50 -46.33
N VAL A 23 -0.20 -27.17 -46.03
CA VAL A 23 -1.06 -27.91 -45.10
C VAL A 23 -2.17 -28.55 -45.86
N MET A 24 -2.40 -29.83 -45.68
CA MET A 24 -3.49 -30.59 -46.33
C MET A 24 -4.40 -31.16 -45.23
N GLN A 25 -5.67 -30.79 -45.25
CA GLN A 25 -6.71 -31.34 -44.38
C GLN A 25 -7.98 -31.59 -45.18
N ASN A 26 -8.56 -32.78 -45.09
CA ASN A 26 -9.77 -33.18 -45.79
C ASN A 26 -9.71 -32.88 -47.30
N ARG A 27 -8.55 -33.19 -47.95
CA ARG A 27 -8.23 -32.97 -49.37
C ARG A 27 -8.20 -31.46 -49.76
N LYS A 28 -8.27 -30.52 -48.85
CA LYS A 28 -8.16 -29.08 -49.13
C LYS A 28 -6.76 -28.59 -48.76
N PRO A 29 -6.07 -27.86 -49.69
CA PRO A 29 -4.75 -27.29 -49.40
C PRO A 29 -4.86 -25.93 -48.74
N GLY A 30 -3.88 -25.62 -47.85
CA GLY A 30 -3.58 -24.29 -47.35
C GLY A 30 -2.07 -24.08 -47.33
N TYR A 31 -1.61 -22.86 -47.09
CA TYR A 31 -0.20 -22.52 -47.16
C TYR A 31 0.17 -21.57 -46.02
N ILE A 32 1.22 -21.94 -45.27
CA ILE A 32 1.84 -21.09 -44.26
C ILE A 32 3.06 -20.47 -44.90
N LYS A 33 3.10 -19.15 -45.05
CA LYS A 33 4.25 -18.42 -45.54
C LYS A 33 5.37 -18.45 -44.51
N THR A 34 6.61 -18.73 -44.95
CA THR A 34 7.81 -18.64 -44.11
C THR A 34 8.55 -17.33 -44.41
N ASP A 35 9.59 -17.03 -43.61
CA ASP A 35 10.55 -15.94 -43.86
C ASP A 35 11.69 -16.36 -44.82
N LYS A 36 11.71 -17.61 -45.29
CA LYS A 36 12.76 -18.16 -46.14
C LYS A 36 12.40 -18.02 -47.62
N VAL A 37 13.44 -17.80 -48.41
CA VAL A 37 13.41 -17.79 -49.85
C VAL A 37 14.54 -18.67 -50.41
N VAL A 38 14.35 -19.26 -51.59
CA VAL A 38 15.35 -20.07 -52.29
C VAL A 38 15.50 -19.62 -53.73
N THR A 39 16.65 -19.86 -54.32
CA THR A 39 16.94 -19.65 -55.72
C THR A 39 16.57 -20.88 -56.52
N LYS A 40 16.51 -20.78 -57.87
CA LYS A 40 16.27 -21.92 -58.76
C LYS A 40 17.31 -23.03 -58.61
N LYS A 41 18.55 -22.66 -58.28
CA LYS A 41 19.65 -23.64 -58.06
C LYS A 41 19.50 -24.49 -56.80
N GLN A 42 18.66 -24.05 -55.85
CA GLN A 42 18.35 -24.72 -54.59
C GLN A 42 17.07 -25.56 -54.68
N LEU A 43 16.63 -25.84 -55.89
CA LEU A 43 15.48 -26.70 -56.16
C LEU A 43 15.96 -27.87 -57.06
N ASP A 44 15.43 -29.07 -56.81
CA ASP A 44 15.63 -30.24 -57.69
C ASP A 44 14.73 -30.16 -58.94
N ARG A 45 14.83 -31.17 -59.79
CA ARG A 45 14.03 -31.26 -61.04
C ARG A 45 12.53 -31.36 -60.80
N GLU A 46 12.16 -31.82 -59.61
CA GLU A 46 10.77 -31.97 -59.17
C GLU A 46 10.24 -30.74 -58.42
N GLY A 47 11.12 -29.73 -58.17
CA GLY A 47 10.77 -28.48 -57.46
C GLY A 47 10.81 -28.62 -55.93
N ASN A 48 11.42 -29.69 -55.39
CA ASN A 48 11.66 -29.80 -53.95
C ASN A 48 12.87 -28.97 -53.53
N ILE A 49 12.85 -28.51 -52.31
CA ILE A 49 13.94 -27.67 -51.73
C ILE A 49 15.12 -28.56 -51.37
N THR A 50 16.32 -28.26 -51.91
CA THR A 50 17.54 -28.98 -51.68
C THR A 50 18.50 -28.26 -50.71
N ASP A 51 18.24 -27.01 -50.39
CA ASP A 51 19.04 -26.24 -49.44
C ASP A 51 18.95 -26.86 -48.03
N PRO A 52 20.07 -27.31 -47.42
CA PRO A 52 20.01 -28.01 -46.12
C PRO A 52 19.48 -27.16 -45.00
N PHE A 53 19.82 -25.86 -44.96
CA PHE A 53 19.38 -24.96 -43.88
C PHE A 53 17.88 -24.69 -43.97
N VAL A 54 17.33 -24.46 -45.20
CA VAL A 54 15.92 -24.24 -45.41
C VAL A 54 15.11 -25.50 -45.14
N THR A 55 15.66 -26.67 -45.57
CA THR A 55 15.05 -27.97 -45.31
C THR A 55 14.95 -28.27 -43.83
N GLU A 56 16.06 -28.07 -43.07
CA GLU A 56 16.08 -28.25 -41.64
C GLU A 56 15.12 -27.29 -40.91
N TYR A 57 15.10 -26.02 -41.30
CA TYR A 57 14.17 -25.03 -40.76
C TYR A 57 12.73 -25.46 -40.95
N CYS A 58 12.36 -25.88 -42.15
CA CYS A 58 11.01 -26.36 -42.44
C CYS A 58 10.67 -27.64 -41.68
N ALA A 59 11.61 -28.58 -41.58
CA ALA A 59 11.42 -29.83 -40.85
C ALA A 59 11.12 -29.57 -39.36
N ARG A 60 11.90 -28.73 -38.71
CA ARG A 60 11.67 -28.32 -37.30
C ARG A 60 10.28 -27.70 -37.09
N ARG A 61 9.83 -26.82 -38.00
CA ARG A 61 8.49 -26.20 -37.91
C ARG A 61 7.39 -27.23 -38.15
N ILE A 62 7.55 -28.13 -39.13
CA ILE A 62 6.58 -29.20 -39.40
C ILE A 62 6.46 -30.12 -38.19
N LEU A 63 7.58 -30.50 -37.60
CA LEU A 63 7.59 -31.31 -36.34
C LEU A 63 6.78 -30.61 -35.26
N ARG A 64 7.07 -29.33 -35.01
CA ARG A 64 6.35 -28.55 -33.99
C ARG A 64 4.86 -28.45 -34.28
N PHE A 65 4.45 -28.21 -35.51
CA PHE A 65 3.03 -28.16 -35.88
C PHE A 65 2.33 -29.50 -35.70
N THR A 66 3.03 -30.59 -36.00
CA THR A 66 2.52 -31.96 -35.78
C THR A 66 2.36 -32.24 -34.27
N GLU A 67 3.31 -31.87 -33.44
CA GLU A 67 3.24 -31.98 -31.98
C GLU A 67 2.05 -31.23 -31.39
N LEU A 68 1.80 -29.99 -31.87
CA LEU A 68 0.66 -29.18 -31.43
C LEU A 68 -0.67 -29.86 -31.80
N LEU A 69 -0.79 -30.36 -33.03
CA LEU A 69 -2.03 -31.00 -33.50
C LEU A 69 -2.28 -32.37 -32.84
N ASN A 70 -1.23 -33.09 -32.40
CA ASN A 70 -1.39 -34.35 -31.68
C ASN A 70 -2.01 -34.19 -30.28
N ARG A 71 -2.06 -32.99 -29.75
CA ARG A 71 -2.61 -32.69 -28.44
C ARG A 71 -4.09 -32.31 -28.46
N VAL A 72 -4.67 -32.11 -29.65
CA VAL A 72 -6.06 -31.65 -29.83
C VAL A 72 -6.77 -32.51 -30.87
N ASP A 73 -8.07 -32.72 -30.72
CA ASP A 73 -8.87 -33.32 -31.75
C ASP A 73 -9.18 -32.32 -32.88
N CYS A 74 -8.37 -32.37 -33.92
CA CYS A 74 -8.53 -31.51 -35.11
C CYS A 74 -9.25 -32.18 -36.29
N THR A 75 -9.89 -33.34 -36.08
CA THR A 75 -10.51 -34.18 -37.16
C THR A 75 -11.53 -33.40 -37.96
N ARG A 76 -12.33 -32.57 -37.31
CA ARG A 76 -13.41 -31.78 -37.96
C ARG A 76 -12.95 -30.37 -38.37
N TRP A 77 -11.68 -30.02 -38.10
CA TRP A 77 -11.20 -28.66 -38.41
C TRP A 77 -11.00 -28.42 -39.89
N THR A 78 -11.26 -27.21 -40.33
CA THR A 78 -10.89 -26.72 -41.66
C THR A 78 -9.38 -26.44 -41.71
N VAL A 79 -8.81 -26.43 -42.91
CA VAL A 79 -7.40 -26.05 -43.13
C VAL A 79 -7.10 -24.67 -42.55
N ARG A 80 -8.04 -23.74 -42.62
CA ARG A 80 -7.88 -22.39 -42.05
C ARG A 80 -7.74 -22.43 -40.53
N GLN A 81 -8.59 -23.18 -39.85
CA GLN A 81 -8.51 -23.34 -38.38
C GLN A 81 -7.19 -23.99 -37.95
N ILE A 82 -6.72 -24.99 -38.70
CA ILE A 82 -5.41 -25.61 -38.44
C ILE A 82 -4.28 -24.59 -38.59
N ILE A 83 -4.27 -23.83 -39.72
CA ILE A 83 -3.25 -22.79 -39.92
C ILE A 83 -3.29 -21.74 -38.83
N GLU A 84 -4.47 -21.22 -38.49
CA GLU A 84 -4.64 -20.26 -37.41
C GLU A 84 -4.12 -20.81 -36.05
N TYR A 85 -4.42 -22.06 -35.76
CA TYR A 85 -3.98 -22.68 -34.50
C TYR A 85 -2.46 -22.84 -34.43
N VAL A 86 -1.83 -23.46 -35.45
CA VAL A 86 -0.38 -23.74 -35.41
C VAL A 86 0.48 -22.47 -35.57
N THR A 87 -0.05 -21.42 -36.20
CA THR A 87 0.67 -20.15 -36.42
C THR A 87 0.49 -19.17 -35.24
N LYS A 88 -0.50 -19.35 -34.38
CA LYS A 88 -0.70 -18.52 -33.17
C LYS A 88 0.54 -18.50 -32.25
N GLU A 89 1.27 -19.60 -32.19
CA GLU A 89 2.47 -19.71 -31.36
C GLU A 89 3.64 -18.85 -31.89
N ASP A 90 3.68 -18.61 -33.19
CA ASP A 90 4.75 -17.82 -33.85
C ASP A 90 4.43 -16.33 -33.98
N GLU A 91 3.24 -15.92 -33.55
CA GLU A 91 2.85 -14.52 -33.60
C GLU A 91 3.63 -13.71 -32.55
N ASP A 92 4.34 -12.67 -33.01
CA ASP A 92 4.99 -11.71 -32.12
C ASP A 92 3.96 -10.72 -31.59
N LEU A 93 3.37 -11.08 -30.46
CA LEU A 93 2.28 -10.36 -29.84
C LEU A 93 2.70 -8.95 -29.39
N CYS A 94 1.79 -8.00 -29.50
CA CYS A 94 1.96 -6.66 -29.01
C CYS A 94 1.65 -6.61 -27.49
N PHE A 95 2.68 -6.38 -26.69
CA PHE A 95 2.56 -6.20 -25.22
C PHE A 95 1.74 -4.95 -24.89
N SER A 96 1.97 -3.83 -25.61
CA SER A 96 1.24 -2.59 -25.37
C SER A 96 -0.27 -2.75 -25.56
N ASP A 97 -0.69 -3.47 -26.60
CA ASP A 97 -2.13 -3.70 -26.86
C ASP A 97 -2.75 -4.62 -25.79
N TYR A 98 -2.00 -5.61 -25.32
CA TYR A 98 -2.42 -6.42 -24.19
C TYR A 98 -2.54 -5.59 -22.90
N ALA A 99 -1.55 -4.74 -22.62
CA ALA A 99 -1.52 -3.88 -21.43
C ALA A 99 -2.73 -2.93 -21.41
N ARG A 100 -3.10 -2.33 -22.56
CA ARG A 100 -4.30 -1.47 -22.66
C ARG A 100 -5.57 -2.24 -22.30
N ARG A 101 -5.77 -3.44 -22.87
CA ARG A 101 -6.93 -4.28 -22.50
C ARG A 101 -6.94 -4.65 -21.02
N HIS A 102 -5.79 -4.87 -20.43
CA HIS A 102 -5.68 -5.13 -18.99
C HIS A 102 -6.07 -3.90 -18.16
N ILE A 103 -5.67 -2.70 -18.60
CA ILE A 103 -6.03 -1.42 -17.98
C ILE A 103 -7.54 -1.18 -18.10
N ASP A 104 -8.13 -1.40 -19.25
CA ASP A 104 -9.58 -1.27 -19.48
C ASP A 104 -10.35 -2.18 -18.51
N ARG A 105 -9.95 -3.44 -18.37
CA ARG A 105 -10.53 -4.37 -17.38
C ARG A 105 -10.43 -3.87 -15.94
N LEU A 106 -9.35 -3.21 -15.56
CA LEU A 106 -9.24 -2.59 -14.22
C LEU A 106 -10.25 -1.44 -14.05
N ILE A 107 -10.48 -0.65 -15.09
CA ILE A 107 -11.47 0.44 -15.08
C ILE A 107 -12.87 -0.14 -14.95
N ASP A 108 -13.22 -1.13 -15.76
CA ASP A 108 -14.53 -1.80 -15.75
C ASP A 108 -14.83 -2.45 -14.39
N ASN A 109 -13.78 -2.92 -13.69
CA ASN A 109 -13.86 -3.44 -12.32
C ASN A 109 -13.89 -2.34 -11.23
N GLY A 110 -14.04 -1.07 -11.60
CA GLY A 110 -14.11 0.05 -10.68
C GLY A 110 -12.77 0.40 -10.01
N GLN A 111 -11.63 -0.01 -10.58
CA GLN A 111 -10.29 0.24 -10.06
C GLN A 111 -9.58 1.39 -10.81
N ALA A 112 -10.29 2.45 -11.16
CA ALA A 112 -9.79 3.54 -12.00
C ALA A 112 -8.47 4.16 -11.46
N ARG A 113 -8.35 4.35 -10.13
CA ARG A 113 -7.12 4.87 -9.52
C ARG A 113 -5.92 3.91 -9.69
N ASN A 114 -6.16 2.60 -9.60
CA ASN A 114 -5.14 1.58 -9.85
C ASN A 114 -4.78 1.55 -11.34
N ALA A 115 -5.77 1.53 -12.22
CA ALA A 115 -5.60 1.58 -13.68
C ALA A 115 -4.71 2.75 -14.13
N ARG A 116 -4.85 3.92 -13.50
CA ARG A 116 -4.01 5.09 -13.78
C ARG A 116 -2.52 4.83 -13.54
N ASN A 117 -2.14 4.06 -12.52
CA ASN A 117 -0.75 3.68 -12.28
C ASN A 117 -0.20 2.81 -13.40
N TYR A 118 -1.00 1.86 -13.90
CA TYR A 118 -0.63 1.00 -15.02
C TYR A 118 -0.50 1.79 -16.32
N GLU A 119 -1.41 2.73 -16.54
CA GLU A 119 -1.36 3.63 -17.71
C GLU A 119 -0.07 4.46 -17.73
N LEU A 120 0.28 5.10 -16.62
CA LEU A 120 1.51 5.88 -16.49
C LEU A 120 2.76 5.01 -16.68
N ALA A 121 2.75 3.79 -16.15
CA ALA A 121 3.84 2.85 -16.30
C ALA A 121 4.01 2.41 -17.77
N LEU A 122 2.90 2.13 -18.47
CA LEU A 122 2.90 1.78 -19.89
C LEU A 122 3.40 2.94 -20.75
N GLN A 123 2.88 4.15 -20.54
CA GLN A 123 3.32 5.36 -21.26
C GLN A 123 4.81 5.63 -21.07
N HIS A 124 5.35 5.39 -19.86
CA HIS A 124 6.79 5.54 -19.63
C HIS A 124 7.59 4.47 -20.35
N MET A 125 7.12 3.21 -20.36
CA MET A 125 7.77 2.11 -21.08
C MET A 125 7.77 2.38 -22.60
N GLU A 126 6.64 2.78 -23.16
CA GLU A 126 6.50 3.11 -24.58
C GLU A 126 7.42 4.26 -25.02
N ARG A 127 7.53 5.31 -24.20
CA ARG A 127 8.50 6.40 -24.44
C ARG A 127 9.93 5.91 -24.43
N TYR A 128 10.27 5.03 -23.51
CA TYR A 128 11.61 4.44 -23.43
C TYR A 128 11.95 3.61 -24.66
N PHE A 129 11.01 2.79 -25.16
CA PHE A 129 11.19 1.97 -26.34
C PHE A 129 10.99 2.74 -27.66
N GLY A 130 10.55 4.00 -27.61
CA GLY A 130 10.31 4.85 -28.79
C GLY A 130 9.14 4.39 -29.65
N THR A 131 8.20 3.62 -29.10
CA THR A 131 7.04 3.08 -29.84
C THR A 131 5.85 2.87 -28.91
N THR A 132 4.64 3.11 -29.42
CA THR A 132 3.38 2.80 -28.75
C THR A 132 2.93 1.35 -28.92
N LYS A 133 3.72 0.52 -29.62
CA LYS A 133 3.46 -0.90 -29.90
C LYS A 133 4.66 -1.76 -29.52
N VAL A 134 5.03 -1.73 -28.23
CA VAL A 134 6.07 -2.59 -27.69
C VAL A 134 5.64 -4.05 -27.82
N LYS A 135 6.49 -4.89 -28.40
CA LYS A 135 6.22 -6.32 -28.58
C LYS A 135 6.81 -7.16 -27.45
N PHE A 136 6.25 -8.35 -27.20
CA PHE A 136 6.80 -9.28 -26.21
C PHE A 136 8.26 -9.65 -26.49
N SER A 137 8.63 -9.80 -27.77
CA SER A 137 10.03 -10.11 -28.18
C SER A 137 11.04 -9.02 -27.79
N GLN A 138 10.61 -7.76 -27.71
CA GLN A 138 11.45 -6.63 -27.31
C GLN A 138 11.71 -6.58 -25.79
N LEU A 139 10.83 -7.22 -24.99
CA LEU A 139 10.94 -7.27 -23.52
C LEU A 139 11.90 -8.40 -23.11
N THR A 140 13.18 -8.25 -23.43
CA THR A 140 14.24 -9.12 -22.93
C THR A 140 14.65 -8.69 -21.52
N SER A 141 15.28 -9.59 -20.74
CA SER A 141 15.76 -9.25 -19.39
C SER A 141 16.74 -8.06 -19.41
N MET A 142 17.57 -7.96 -20.46
CA MET A 142 18.50 -6.85 -20.63
C MET A 142 17.76 -5.53 -20.89
N ASN A 143 16.77 -5.53 -21.79
CA ASN A 143 16.02 -4.31 -22.14
C ASN A 143 15.16 -3.84 -20.98
N VAL A 144 14.51 -4.76 -20.26
CA VAL A 144 13.73 -4.46 -19.07
C VAL A 144 14.62 -3.90 -17.96
N ALA A 145 15.80 -4.47 -17.74
CA ALA A 145 16.76 -3.97 -16.75
C ALA A 145 17.25 -2.55 -17.10
N LYS A 146 17.54 -2.27 -18.37
CA LYS A 146 17.92 -0.92 -18.83
C LYS A 146 16.77 0.09 -18.65
N TRP A 147 15.53 -0.32 -18.96
CA TRP A 147 14.35 0.50 -18.71
C TRP A 147 14.18 0.82 -17.21
N ILE A 148 14.31 -0.16 -16.33
CA ILE A 148 14.26 0.04 -14.87
C ILE A 148 15.36 1.00 -14.41
N LYS A 149 16.58 0.87 -14.93
CA LYS A 149 17.68 1.79 -14.62
C LYS A 149 17.36 3.23 -15.02
N SER A 150 16.59 3.47 -16.08
CA SER A 150 16.16 4.82 -16.46
C SER A 150 15.22 5.49 -15.44
N LEU A 151 14.62 4.70 -14.53
CA LEU A 151 13.74 5.16 -13.46
C LEU A 151 14.49 5.44 -12.14
N GLU A 152 15.79 5.19 -12.05
CA GLU A 152 16.57 5.18 -10.80
C GLU A 152 16.52 6.51 -10.04
N LYS A 153 16.43 7.65 -10.77
CA LYS A 153 16.33 8.98 -10.18
C LYS A 153 14.92 9.35 -9.66
N THR A 154 13.95 8.45 -9.81
CA THR A 154 12.58 8.68 -9.34
C THR A 154 12.37 8.04 -7.97
N ASN A 155 11.60 8.68 -7.08
CA ASN A 155 11.36 8.17 -5.73
C ASN A 155 10.48 6.91 -5.74
N ARG A 156 9.29 7.00 -6.31
CA ARG A 156 8.28 5.93 -6.27
C ARG A 156 8.16 5.16 -7.60
N ALA A 157 8.34 5.83 -8.72
CA ALA A 157 8.12 5.22 -10.03
C ALA A 157 9.12 4.09 -10.32
N LYS A 158 10.34 4.15 -9.78
CA LYS A 158 11.37 3.09 -9.91
C LYS A 158 10.92 1.71 -9.42
N GLU A 159 10.00 1.65 -8.46
CA GLU A 159 9.38 0.41 -7.99
C GLU A 159 8.03 0.19 -8.65
N MET A 160 7.14 1.17 -8.59
CA MET A 160 5.75 1.04 -8.99
C MET A 160 5.57 0.69 -10.47
N TYR A 161 6.30 1.36 -11.38
CA TYR A 161 6.14 1.09 -12.82
C TYR A 161 6.59 -0.31 -13.21
N PRO A 162 7.77 -0.79 -12.79
CA PRO A 162 8.16 -2.17 -13.05
C PRO A 162 7.21 -3.20 -12.44
N VAL A 163 6.69 -2.96 -11.24
CA VAL A 163 5.71 -3.85 -10.60
C VAL A 163 4.44 -3.93 -11.45
N CYS A 164 3.89 -2.79 -11.90
CA CYS A 164 2.71 -2.77 -12.77
C CYS A 164 2.94 -3.56 -14.07
N MET A 165 4.04 -3.30 -14.76
CA MET A 165 4.34 -3.99 -16.03
C MET A 165 4.63 -5.48 -15.84
N ARG A 166 5.26 -5.86 -14.73
CA ARG A 166 5.43 -7.28 -14.37
C ARG A 166 4.10 -7.99 -14.13
N GLN A 167 3.13 -7.34 -13.48
CA GLN A 167 1.80 -7.91 -13.27
C GLN A 167 1.05 -8.10 -14.60
N VAL A 168 1.09 -7.09 -15.50
CA VAL A 168 0.53 -7.23 -16.85
C VAL A 168 1.17 -8.39 -17.60
N PHE A 169 2.49 -8.52 -17.51
CA PHE A 169 3.23 -9.60 -18.19
C PHE A 169 2.83 -10.99 -17.65
N ARG A 170 2.68 -11.12 -16.33
CA ARG A 170 2.19 -12.37 -15.70
C ARG A 170 0.78 -12.70 -16.14
N ALA A 171 -0.13 -11.74 -16.11
CA ALA A 171 -1.50 -11.93 -16.60
C ALA A 171 -1.52 -12.37 -18.08
N ALA A 172 -0.61 -11.82 -18.90
CA ALA A 172 -0.48 -12.24 -20.29
C ALA A 172 0.01 -13.69 -20.43
N ILE A 173 0.96 -14.13 -19.61
CA ILE A 173 1.40 -15.54 -19.60
C ILE A 173 0.23 -16.46 -19.21
N GLU A 174 -0.52 -16.11 -18.17
CA GLU A 174 -1.64 -16.90 -17.65
C GLU A 174 -2.80 -16.99 -18.66
N GLU A 175 -3.08 -15.91 -19.39
CA GLU A 175 -4.20 -15.84 -20.35
C GLU A 175 -3.85 -16.40 -21.74
N LEU A 176 -2.62 -16.19 -22.21
CA LEU A 176 -2.23 -16.47 -23.59
C LEU A 176 -1.52 -17.83 -23.77
N ASN A 177 -0.99 -18.41 -22.69
CA ASN A 177 -0.37 -19.72 -22.72
C ASN A 177 -1.36 -20.78 -22.24
N ASP A 178 -1.50 -21.82 -23.02
CA ASP A 178 -2.27 -23.01 -22.67
C ASP A 178 -1.31 -24.17 -22.43
N TYR A 179 -1.07 -24.48 -21.16
CA TYR A 179 -0.15 -25.53 -20.78
C TYR A 179 -0.74 -26.94 -20.96
N ASP A 180 -2.06 -27.07 -20.99
CA ASP A 180 -2.73 -28.35 -21.19
C ASP A 180 -2.57 -28.82 -22.64
N THR A 181 -2.75 -27.91 -23.60
CA THR A 181 -2.52 -28.20 -25.03
C THR A 181 -1.08 -27.94 -25.45
N GLY A 182 -0.25 -27.30 -24.62
CA GLY A 182 1.12 -26.91 -24.89
C GLY A 182 1.25 -25.78 -25.91
N LEU A 183 0.21 -24.98 -26.12
CA LEU A 183 0.25 -23.79 -26.95
C LEU A 183 0.87 -22.64 -26.12
N ILE A 184 2.15 -22.37 -26.36
CA ILE A 184 2.91 -21.34 -25.65
C ILE A 184 3.10 -20.13 -26.56
N ARG A 185 2.33 -19.08 -26.35
CA ARG A 185 2.37 -17.82 -27.11
C ARG A 185 3.40 -16.83 -26.57
N VAL A 186 3.52 -16.74 -25.23
CA VAL A 186 4.53 -15.92 -24.55
C VAL A 186 5.65 -16.85 -24.08
N LYS A 187 6.73 -16.96 -24.88
CA LYS A 187 7.79 -17.96 -24.73
C LYS A 187 8.85 -17.60 -23.68
N THR A 188 8.95 -16.31 -23.32
CA THR A 188 10.01 -15.81 -22.43
C THR A 188 9.40 -15.03 -21.27
N ASN A 189 10.06 -15.09 -20.11
CA ASN A 189 9.72 -14.26 -18.97
C ASN A 189 10.96 -13.48 -18.50
N PRO A 190 11.09 -12.21 -18.93
CA PRO A 190 12.26 -11.38 -18.58
C PRO A 190 12.35 -11.09 -17.08
N TRP A 191 11.22 -11.09 -16.37
CA TRP A 191 11.13 -10.70 -14.97
C TRP A 191 11.75 -11.69 -13.98
N VAL A 192 12.03 -12.92 -14.39
CA VAL A 192 12.69 -13.93 -13.56
C VAL A 192 14.10 -13.49 -13.15
N LYS A 193 14.82 -12.81 -14.05
CA LYS A 193 16.20 -12.37 -13.84
C LYS A 193 16.37 -10.91 -13.49
N VAL A 194 15.26 -10.13 -13.44
CA VAL A 194 15.31 -8.69 -13.21
C VAL A 194 14.92 -8.38 -11.78
N LYS A 195 15.79 -7.65 -11.06
CA LYS A 195 15.49 -7.11 -9.74
C LYS A 195 14.83 -5.74 -9.89
N ILE A 196 13.72 -5.56 -9.19
CA ILE A 196 13.02 -4.26 -9.10
C ILE A 196 13.55 -3.57 -7.85
N PRO A 197 14.04 -2.32 -7.95
CA PRO A 197 14.48 -1.55 -6.79
C PRO A 197 13.27 -1.19 -5.92
N HIS A 198 13.50 -1.02 -4.62
CA HIS A 198 12.48 -0.48 -3.72
C HIS A 198 12.36 1.03 -3.89
N ALA A 199 11.14 1.54 -3.70
CA ALA A 199 10.92 2.97 -3.58
C ALA A 199 11.63 3.52 -2.34
N ASP A 200 12.01 4.79 -2.39
CA ASP A 200 12.55 5.44 -1.21
C ASP A 200 11.45 5.52 -0.14
N HIS A 201 11.84 5.22 1.09
CA HIS A 201 10.92 5.40 2.21
C HIS A 201 10.65 6.90 2.37
N PRO A 202 9.38 7.34 2.28
CA PRO A 202 9.08 8.73 2.57
C PRO A 202 9.46 9.03 4.02
N GLU A 203 10.06 10.19 4.25
CA GLU A 203 10.31 10.67 5.61
C GLU A 203 9.01 10.65 6.42
N LYS A 204 9.13 10.22 7.68
CA LYS A 204 7.99 10.24 8.60
C LYS A 204 7.65 11.70 8.90
N ARG A 205 6.44 12.12 8.52
CA ARG A 205 5.96 13.49 8.66
C ARG A 205 5.12 13.70 9.92
N ALA A 206 5.39 12.94 10.97
CA ALA A 206 4.77 13.17 12.26
C ALA A 206 5.35 14.44 12.87
N ILE A 207 4.51 15.20 13.55
CA ILE A 207 4.89 16.37 14.34
C ILE A 207 4.63 16.11 15.81
N SER A 208 5.25 16.87 16.70
CA SER A 208 5.06 16.74 18.15
C SER A 208 3.65 17.18 18.60
N ALA A 209 3.25 16.78 19.80
CA ALA A 209 2.00 17.23 20.40
C ALA A 209 1.95 18.76 20.54
N GLU A 210 3.09 19.38 20.89
CA GLU A 210 3.20 20.83 20.98
C GLU A 210 3.00 21.53 19.63
N GLU A 211 3.63 21.01 18.57
CA GLU A 211 3.42 21.53 17.21
C GLU A 211 1.96 21.35 16.74
N CYS A 212 1.31 20.24 17.11
CA CYS A 212 -0.12 20.05 16.90
C CYS A 212 -0.95 21.14 17.59
N ARG A 213 -0.75 21.33 18.87
CA ARG A 213 -1.45 22.40 19.64
C ARG A 213 -1.23 23.75 18.99
N ARG A 214 0.00 24.09 18.66
CA ARG A 214 0.34 25.36 17.99
C ARG A 214 -0.35 25.51 16.65
N PHE A 215 -0.42 24.44 15.85
CA PHE A 215 -1.12 24.48 14.56
C PHE A 215 -2.62 24.69 14.72
N PHE A 216 -3.28 23.94 15.59
CA PHE A 216 -4.74 24.01 15.78
C PHE A 216 -5.22 25.27 16.51
N SER A 217 -4.35 25.92 17.32
CA SER A 217 -4.63 27.19 17.98
C SER A 217 -4.19 28.42 17.20
N SER A 218 -3.46 28.26 16.08
CA SER A 218 -2.95 29.40 15.31
C SER A 218 -4.11 30.23 14.71
N PRO A 219 -3.97 31.55 14.62
CA PRO A 219 -4.92 32.38 13.89
C PRO A 219 -5.02 31.94 12.43
N LEU A 220 -6.24 31.87 11.91
CA LEU A 220 -6.44 31.54 10.50
C LEU A 220 -6.08 32.73 9.62
N PRO A 221 -5.34 32.54 8.52
CA PRO A 221 -5.09 33.59 7.56
C PRO A 221 -6.41 34.04 6.90
N GLU A 222 -6.50 35.35 6.64
CA GLU A 222 -7.67 35.94 6.00
C GLU A 222 -7.93 35.30 4.63
N SER A 223 -9.19 35.04 4.34
CA SER A 223 -9.62 34.49 3.08
C SER A 223 -10.84 35.25 2.56
N LYS A 224 -10.77 35.71 1.31
CA LYS A 224 -11.91 36.35 0.61
C LYS A 224 -12.93 35.36 0.08
N MET A 225 -12.70 34.07 0.24
CA MET A 225 -13.61 33.02 -0.24
C MET A 225 -14.76 32.80 0.74
N LYS A 226 -15.97 32.52 0.22
CA LYS A 226 -17.15 32.13 1.03
C LYS A 226 -16.88 30.92 1.94
N LEU A 227 -15.98 30.04 1.53
CA LEU A 227 -15.55 28.84 2.25
C LEU A 227 -14.03 28.91 2.37
N PRO A 228 -13.51 29.41 3.49
CA PRO A 228 -12.09 29.57 3.68
C PRO A 228 -11.36 28.21 3.70
N LEU A 229 -10.47 27.99 2.75
CA LEU A 229 -9.69 26.76 2.71
C LEU A 229 -8.82 26.55 3.97
N PRO A 230 -8.23 27.60 4.60
CA PRO A 230 -7.53 27.43 5.86
C PRO A 230 -8.41 26.82 6.96
N GLU A 231 -9.63 27.30 7.11
CA GLU A 231 -10.57 26.77 8.09
C GLU A 231 -10.91 25.31 7.79
N LEU A 232 -11.25 24.97 6.55
CA LEU A 232 -11.49 23.58 6.12
C LEU A 232 -10.26 22.70 6.42
N GLY A 233 -9.05 23.19 6.11
CA GLY A 233 -7.80 22.47 6.34
C GLY A 233 -7.55 22.17 7.81
N ARG A 234 -7.78 23.14 8.71
CA ARG A 234 -7.66 22.97 10.14
C ARG A 234 -8.69 21.98 10.68
N ASP A 235 -9.95 22.19 10.36
CA ASP A 235 -11.06 21.42 10.91
C ASP A 235 -10.99 19.95 10.46
N VAL A 236 -10.74 19.70 9.17
CA VAL A 236 -10.58 18.33 8.66
C VAL A 236 -9.28 17.70 9.19
N GLY A 237 -8.20 18.48 9.34
CA GLY A 237 -6.98 18.00 9.98
C GLY A 237 -7.23 17.52 11.41
N MET A 238 -8.05 18.26 12.16
CA MET A 238 -8.45 17.91 13.53
C MET A 238 -9.34 16.66 13.55
N MET A 239 -10.32 16.55 12.65
CA MET A 239 -11.13 15.33 12.51
C MET A 239 -10.24 14.11 12.21
N VAL A 240 -9.29 14.23 11.28
CA VAL A 240 -8.37 13.14 10.94
C VAL A 240 -7.56 12.72 12.15
N LEU A 241 -6.99 13.67 12.89
CA LEU A 241 -6.21 13.38 14.09
C LEU A 241 -7.07 12.67 15.15
N CYS A 242 -8.22 13.23 15.48
CA CYS A 242 -9.08 12.75 16.57
C CYS A 242 -9.88 11.47 16.22
N LEU A 243 -9.86 11.00 14.97
CA LEU A 243 -10.54 9.78 14.52
C LEU A 243 -9.55 8.68 14.13
N GLY A 244 -8.51 8.44 14.94
CA GLY A 244 -7.54 7.36 14.68
C GLY A 244 -6.73 7.54 13.40
N GLY A 245 -6.62 8.77 12.90
CA GLY A 245 -5.98 9.06 11.64
C GLY A 245 -6.80 8.60 10.42
N ILE A 246 -8.13 8.69 10.44
CA ILE A 246 -9.02 8.34 9.31
C ILE A 246 -8.52 8.95 7.99
N ASN A 247 -8.70 8.24 6.86
CA ASN A 247 -8.33 8.83 5.57
C ASN A 247 -9.40 9.81 5.10
N THR A 248 -8.98 10.85 4.39
CA THR A 248 -9.91 11.86 3.84
C THR A 248 -10.96 11.28 2.89
N VAL A 249 -10.62 10.20 2.17
CA VAL A 249 -11.59 9.52 1.29
C VAL A 249 -12.68 8.82 2.09
N ASP A 250 -12.33 8.21 3.23
CA ASP A 250 -13.29 7.56 4.10
C ASP A 250 -14.16 8.63 4.77
N LEU A 251 -13.56 9.69 5.34
CA LEU A 251 -14.29 10.83 5.93
C LEU A 251 -15.23 11.52 4.92
N TYR A 252 -14.80 11.68 3.66
CA TYR A 252 -15.63 12.27 2.59
C TYR A 252 -16.86 11.44 2.28
N ASN A 253 -16.75 10.10 2.30
CA ASN A 253 -17.80 9.17 1.91
C ASN A 253 -18.64 8.64 3.08
N LEU A 254 -18.44 9.15 4.31
CA LEU A 254 -19.28 8.75 5.44
C LEU A 254 -20.74 9.07 5.16
N ARG A 255 -21.58 8.07 5.36
CA ARG A 255 -23.05 8.19 5.23
C ARG A 255 -23.65 8.54 6.57
N ARG A 256 -24.84 9.08 6.55
CA ARG A 256 -25.58 9.40 7.78
C ARG A 256 -25.86 8.14 8.61
N GLU A 257 -26.09 7.01 7.96
CA GLU A 257 -26.30 5.71 8.60
C GLU A 257 -25.03 5.16 9.27
N ASP A 258 -23.84 5.62 8.86
CA ASP A 258 -22.56 5.21 9.45
C ASP A 258 -22.29 5.90 10.80
N TYR A 259 -23.12 6.87 11.22
CA TYR A 259 -22.91 7.58 12.48
C TYR A 259 -24.14 7.49 13.38
N HIS A 260 -24.04 6.67 14.43
CA HIS A 260 -25.09 6.53 15.44
C HIS A 260 -24.51 6.23 16.82
N GLY A 261 -25.18 6.66 17.87
CA GLY A 261 -24.71 6.46 19.24
C GLY A 261 -23.38 7.13 19.56
N GLY A 262 -22.96 8.17 18.80
CA GLY A 262 -21.67 8.82 18.99
C GLY A 262 -20.49 8.03 18.41
N ILE A 263 -20.74 7.00 17.62
CA ILE A 263 -19.75 6.09 17.03
C ILE A 263 -19.89 6.14 15.52
N ILE A 264 -18.74 6.21 14.83
CA ILE A 264 -18.62 6.00 13.38
C ILE A 264 -18.45 4.52 13.14
N HIS A 265 -19.23 3.97 12.21
CA HIS A 265 -19.17 2.61 11.69
C HIS A 265 -18.79 2.69 10.21
N ASP A 266 -17.55 2.37 9.83
CA ASP A 266 -17.04 2.57 8.47
C ASP A 266 -16.39 1.32 7.89
N LYS A 267 -16.31 1.26 6.58
CA LYS A 267 -15.56 0.27 5.81
C LYS A 267 -14.52 0.97 4.98
N ARG A 268 -13.26 0.86 5.38
CA ARG A 268 -12.15 1.56 4.75
C ARG A 268 -12.11 1.33 3.23
N ALA A 269 -12.37 2.37 2.45
CA ALA A 269 -12.52 2.32 0.98
C ALA A 269 -11.34 1.65 0.26
N LYS A 270 -10.10 1.88 0.74
CA LYS A 270 -8.89 1.34 0.11
C LYS A 270 -8.78 -0.18 0.18
N THR A 271 -9.28 -0.81 1.24
CA THR A 271 -9.02 -2.23 1.56
C THR A 271 -10.28 -3.09 1.69
N MET A 272 -11.48 -2.50 1.64
CA MET A 272 -12.75 -3.21 1.81
C MET A 272 -12.94 -4.38 0.84
N ARG A 273 -12.46 -4.25 -0.42
CA ARG A 273 -12.58 -5.30 -1.44
C ARG A 273 -11.54 -6.43 -1.31
N SER A 274 -10.44 -6.18 -0.60
CA SER A 274 -9.33 -7.14 -0.46
C SER A 274 -9.30 -7.86 0.88
N ARG A 275 -10.02 -7.35 1.88
CA ARG A 275 -10.11 -7.93 3.23
C ARG A 275 -11.39 -8.73 3.39
N SER A 276 -11.30 -9.90 4.02
CA SER A 276 -12.44 -10.78 4.29
C SER A 276 -13.44 -10.19 5.28
N ASP A 277 -13.00 -9.28 6.16
CA ASP A 277 -13.82 -8.52 7.12
C ASP A 277 -14.41 -7.24 6.53
N GLY A 278 -14.23 -7.01 5.20
CA GLY A 278 -14.66 -5.79 4.51
C GLY A 278 -13.97 -4.53 5.02
N ALA A 279 -12.86 -4.68 5.77
CA ALA A 279 -12.15 -3.59 6.44
C ALA A 279 -13.05 -2.72 7.33
N TYR A 280 -14.04 -3.36 7.97
CA TYR A 280 -14.93 -2.73 8.92
C TYR A 280 -14.18 -2.22 10.15
N PHE A 281 -14.61 -1.08 10.67
CA PHE A 281 -13.99 -0.44 11.80
C PHE A 281 -15.00 0.49 12.51
N GLU A 282 -14.85 0.62 13.81
CA GLU A 282 -15.65 1.53 14.63
C GLU A 282 -14.73 2.51 15.37
N MET A 283 -15.17 3.77 15.45
CA MET A 283 -14.46 4.79 16.21
C MET A 283 -15.45 5.68 16.97
N ARG A 284 -15.31 5.76 18.30
CA ARG A 284 -16.03 6.71 19.12
C ARG A 284 -15.56 8.13 18.79
N VAL A 285 -16.50 9.05 18.59
CA VAL A 285 -16.20 10.45 18.26
C VAL A 285 -15.89 11.20 19.56
N PRO A 286 -14.67 11.71 19.73
CA PRO A 286 -14.31 12.53 20.90
C PRO A 286 -15.12 13.83 20.99
N GLU A 287 -15.42 14.26 22.20
CA GLU A 287 -16.22 15.48 22.47
C GLU A 287 -15.66 16.73 21.78
N ILE A 288 -14.32 16.86 21.75
CA ILE A 288 -13.62 18.02 21.18
C ILE A 288 -13.95 18.27 19.70
N ILE A 289 -14.32 17.24 18.92
CA ILE A 289 -14.66 17.38 17.49
C ILE A 289 -16.17 17.32 17.19
N LYS A 290 -17.03 17.08 18.18
CA LYS A 290 -18.50 17.09 17.96
C LYS A 290 -19.01 18.40 17.34
N PRO A 291 -18.53 19.59 17.75
CA PRO A 291 -18.92 20.83 17.09
C PRO A 291 -18.58 20.88 15.58
N LEU A 292 -17.53 20.16 15.14
CA LEU A 292 -17.20 20.06 13.72
C LEU A 292 -18.17 19.16 12.96
N PHE A 293 -18.72 18.12 13.60
CA PHE A 293 -19.77 17.29 13.03
C PHE A 293 -21.05 18.11 12.76
N GLU A 294 -21.41 18.97 13.68
CA GLU A 294 -22.56 19.89 13.52
C GLU A 294 -22.30 20.94 12.44
N LYS A 295 -21.10 21.55 12.44
CA LYS A 295 -20.68 22.57 11.47
C LYS A 295 -20.71 22.06 10.02
N TYR A 296 -20.29 20.83 9.81
CA TYR A 296 -20.21 20.23 8.48
C TYR A 296 -21.37 19.27 8.16
N ALA A 297 -22.40 19.21 9.02
CA ALA A 297 -23.54 18.35 8.77
C ALA A 297 -24.19 18.63 7.40
N SER A 298 -24.54 17.58 6.68
CA SER A 298 -25.34 17.69 5.46
C SER A 298 -26.77 18.12 5.75
N VAL A 299 -27.44 18.70 4.75
CA VAL A 299 -28.84 19.06 4.83
C VAL A 299 -29.72 17.83 5.15
N PRO A 300 -30.86 18.02 5.86
CA PRO A 300 -31.79 16.94 6.10
C PRO A 300 -32.22 16.26 4.79
N GLY A 301 -32.22 14.91 4.78
CA GLY A 301 -32.56 14.12 3.60
C GLY A 301 -31.35 13.74 2.71
N SER A 302 -30.16 14.30 2.93
CA SER A 302 -28.93 13.81 2.29
C SER A 302 -28.55 12.45 2.84
N GLU A 303 -28.03 11.56 1.96
CA GLU A 303 -27.43 10.29 2.37
C GLU A 303 -26.08 10.46 3.09
N TRP A 304 -25.39 11.56 2.81
CA TRP A 304 -24.06 11.85 3.34
C TRP A 304 -24.11 12.44 4.74
N LEU A 305 -23.15 12.07 5.57
CA LEU A 305 -23.02 12.62 6.92
C LEU A 305 -22.62 14.10 6.85
N PHE A 306 -21.65 14.42 6.00
CA PHE A 306 -21.10 15.76 5.85
C PHE A 306 -21.45 16.40 4.51
N ASN A 307 -21.55 17.73 4.48
CA ASN A 307 -21.80 18.54 3.28
C ASN A 307 -20.59 18.68 2.33
N PHE A 308 -19.60 17.79 2.45
CA PHE A 308 -18.42 17.79 1.59
C PHE A 308 -18.76 17.50 0.12
N HIS A 309 -19.77 16.67 -0.14
CA HIS A 309 -20.28 16.38 -1.49
C HIS A 309 -20.92 17.58 -2.18
N ASP A 310 -21.49 18.52 -1.39
CA ASP A 310 -22.09 19.76 -1.93
C ASP A 310 -21.00 20.75 -2.40
N ARG A 311 -19.79 20.62 -1.88
CA ARG A 311 -18.68 21.55 -2.09
C ARG A 311 -17.57 21.00 -3.00
N HIS A 312 -17.48 19.70 -3.11
CA HIS A 312 -16.41 19.01 -3.83
C HIS A 312 -16.97 17.87 -4.66
N THR A 313 -16.61 17.82 -5.94
CA THR A 313 -17.12 16.80 -6.87
C THR A 313 -16.51 15.42 -6.65
N THR A 314 -15.35 15.34 -6.02
CA THR A 314 -14.64 14.10 -5.75
C THR A 314 -13.88 14.15 -4.43
N SER A 315 -13.63 13.00 -3.82
CA SER A 315 -12.77 12.89 -2.63
C SER A 315 -11.33 13.38 -2.88
N ASP A 316 -10.85 13.32 -4.13
CA ASP A 316 -9.54 13.83 -4.50
C ASP A 316 -9.51 15.36 -4.50
N SER A 317 -10.55 16.03 -5.04
CA SER A 317 -10.67 17.48 -5.00
C SER A 317 -10.87 17.98 -3.55
N PHE A 318 -11.63 17.26 -2.74
CA PHE A 318 -11.76 17.53 -1.31
C PHE A 318 -10.40 17.47 -0.60
N SER A 319 -9.69 16.36 -0.74
CA SER A 319 -8.37 16.15 -0.12
C SER A 319 -7.34 17.19 -0.59
N ALA A 320 -7.37 17.58 -1.87
CA ALA A 320 -6.51 18.63 -2.41
C ALA A 320 -6.79 19.99 -1.74
N ASN A 321 -8.07 20.38 -1.59
CA ASN A 321 -8.47 21.64 -0.96
C ASN A 321 -8.13 21.68 0.53
N VAL A 322 -8.34 20.55 1.26
CA VAL A 322 -7.88 20.40 2.65
C VAL A 322 -6.37 20.66 2.76
N ASN A 323 -5.58 20.04 1.88
CA ASN A 323 -4.13 20.21 1.90
C ASN A 323 -3.69 21.65 1.52
N ILE A 324 -4.42 22.33 0.62
CA ILE A 324 -4.17 23.75 0.32
C ILE A 324 -4.42 24.59 1.58
N GLY A 325 -5.50 24.32 2.30
CA GLY A 325 -5.83 24.99 3.56
C GLY A 325 -4.76 24.84 4.62
N ILE A 326 -4.32 23.59 4.86
CA ILE A 326 -3.24 23.29 5.81
C ILE A 326 -1.95 24.04 5.45
N ARG A 327 -1.57 24.05 4.17
CA ARG A 327 -0.34 24.75 3.71
C ARG A 327 -0.42 26.25 3.94
N LYS A 328 -1.57 26.87 3.72
CA LYS A 328 -1.76 28.30 4.00
C LYS A 328 -1.61 28.63 5.48
N ILE A 329 -2.03 27.73 6.37
CA ILE A 329 -1.78 27.88 7.82
C ILE A 329 -0.28 27.73 8.10
N CYS A 330 0.41 26.72 7.54
CA CYS A 330 1.84 26.55 7.69
C CYS A 330 2.61 27.79 7.22
N GLU A 331 2.20 28.38 6.09
CA GLU A 331 2.78 29.62 5.56
C GLU A 331 2.59 30.79 6.52
N SER A 332 1.38 30.98 7.07
CA SER A 332 1.11 32.04 8.06
C SER A 332 1.87 31.85 9.38
N MET A 333 2.19 30.61 9.72
CA MET A 333 3.01 30.26 10.90
C MET A 333 4.52 30.43 10.63
N GLY A 334 4.94 30.78 9.42
CA GLY A 334 6.36 30.90 9.04
C GLY A 334 7.09 29.57 8.92
N ILE A 335 6.37 28.45 8.74
CA ILE A 335 6.99 27.14 8.54
C ILE A 335 7.61 27.08 7.14
N ALA A 336 8.87 26.63 7.04
CA ALA A 336 9.57 26.49 5.77
C ALA A 336 8.83 25.52 4.84
N LYS A 337 8.84 25.80 3.53
CA LYS A 337 8.01 25.10 2.53
C LYS A 337 8.27 23.58 2.48
N GLU A 338 9.49 23.14 2.69
CA GLU A 338 9.91 21.76 2.78
C GLU A 338 9.28 21.01 3.96
N ASN A 339 8.94 21.74 5.02
CA ASN A 339 8.35 21.23 6.27
C ASN A 339 6.84 21.44 6.36
N TRP A 340 6.18 21.90 5.30
CA TRP A 340 4.75 22.11 5.33
C TRP A 340 3.98 20.82 5.62
N TYR A 341 2.98 20.93 6.47
CA TYR A 341 2.11 19.84 6.83
C TYR A 341 1.13 19.50 5.70
N CYS A 342 0.60 18.32 5.76
CA CYS A 342 -0.54 17.85 4.97
C CYS A 342 -1.46 17.04 5.88
N VAL A 343 -2.63 16.70 5.42
CA VAL A 343 -3.56 15.90 6.21
C VAL A 343 -2.96 14.56 6.67
N TYR A 344 -2.05 14.00 5.88
CA TYR A 344 -1.35 12.76 6.25
C TYR A 344 -0.36 12.95 7.40
N THR A 345 0.12 14.17 7.64
CA THR A 345 0.93 14.53 8.81
C THR A 345 0.17 14.19 10.10
N PHE A 346 -1.09 14.56 10.21
CA PHE A 346 -1.92 14.29 11.39
C PHE A 346 -2.18 12.80 11.59
N ARG A 347 -2.35 12.05 10.51
CA ARG A 347 -2.42 10.58 10.59
C ARG A 347 -1.12 9.96 11.10
N HIS A 348 0.04 10.42 10.63
CA HIS A 348 1.33 9.97 11.12
C HIS A 348 1.55 10.36 12.58
N THR A 349 1.15 11.57 12.94
CA THR A 349 1.24 12.07 14.32
C THR A 349 0.41 11.22 15.27
N TRP A 350 -0.83 10.88 14.91
CA TRP A 350 -1.63 9.97 15.73
C TRP A 350 -0.91 8.65 16.01
N GLY A 351 -0.40 8.00 14.97
CA GLY A 351 0.32 6.73 15.13
C GLY A 351 1.61 6.85 15.93
N THR A 352 2.34 7.97 15.77
CA THR A 352 3.59 8.22 16.49
C THR A 352 3.34 8.51 17.99
N VAL A 353 2.36 9.37 18.30
CA VAL A 353 1.97 9.69 19.67
C VAL A 353 1.40 8.46 20.36
N ALA A 354 0.55 7.68 19.68
CA ALA A 354 0.01 6.43 20.23
C ALA A 354 1.13 5.48 20.67
N GLN A 355 2.15 5.29 19.85
CA GLN A 355 3.25 4.37 20.17
C GLN A 355 4.24 4.95 21.15
N ASN A 356 4.74 6.17 20.91
CA ASN A 356 5.89 6.71 21.62
C ASN A 356 5.50 7.38 22.94
N ASP A 357 4.36 8.05 22.98
CA ASP A 357 3.95 8.88 24.10
C ASP A 357 2.85 8.21 24.94
N CYS A 358 1.94 7.43 24.30
CA CYS A 358 0.88 6.69 25.00
C CYS A 358 1.22 5.22 25.26
N GLY A 359 2.42 4.75 24.87
CA GLY A 359 2.93 3.41 25.18
C GLY A 359 2.19 2.26 24.46
N ALA A 360 1.45 2.54 23.37
CA ALA A 360 0.75 1.51 22.61
C ALA A 360 1.71 0.61 21.84
N SER A 361 1.42 -0.68 21.79
CA SER A 361 2.12 -1.62 20.90
C SER A 361 1.83 -1.32 19.42
N ILE A 362 2.72 -1.79 18.53
CA ILE A 362 2.51 -1.68 17.07
C ILE A 362 1.17 -2.32 16.64
N SER A 363 0.76 -3.41 17.29
CA SER A 363 -0.52 -4.08 17.00
C SER A 363 -1.72 -3.23 17.39
N GLU A 364 -1.68 -2.57 18.56
CA GLU A 364 -2.76 -1.65 18.98
C GLU A 364 -2.84 -0.43 18.05
N VAL A 365 -1.68 0.15 17.67
CA VAL A 365 -1.62 1.24 16.70
C VAL A 365 -2.19 0.79 15.34
N ALA A 366 -1.80 -0.39 14.85
CA ALA A 366 -2.29 -0.94 13.60
C ALA A 366 -3.81 -1.19 13.66
N PHE A 367 -4.33 -1.69 14.77
CA PHE A 367 -5.75 -1.90 15.00
C PHE A 367 -6.50 -0.58 15.01
N GLY A 368 -6.06 0.41 15.79
CA GLY A 368 -6.68 1.76 15.84
C GLY A 368 -6.66 2.49 14.49
N MET A 369 -5.65 2.22 13.64
CA MET A 369 -5.57 2.78 12.28
C MET A 369 -6.28 1.94 11.22
N ASN A 370 -6.96 0.86 11.59
CA ASN A 370 -7.58 -0.12 10.68
C ASN A 370 -6.59 -0.64 9.62
N HIS A 371 -5.36 -0.96 10.02
CA HIS A 371 -4.40 -1.66 9.16
C HIS A 371 -4.63 -3.18 9.23
N SER A 372 -4.28 -3.88 8.14
CA SER A 372 -4.29 -5.35 8.15
C SER A 372 -3.10 -5.87 8.96
N GLU A 373 -3.36 -6.69 9.96
CA GLU A 373 -2.33 -7.43 10.70
C GLU A 373 -2.17 -8.84 10.15
N GLY A 374 -1.00 -9.46 10.38
CA GLY A 374 -0.67 -10.80 9.89
C GLY A 374 -1.48 -11.96 10.47
N HIS A 375 -2.38 -11.73 11.44
CA HIS A 375 -3.13 -12.76 12.17
C HIS A 375 -4.53 -13.06 11.63
N ARG A 376 -4.67 -13.13 10.31
CA ARG A 376 -5.96 -13.31 9.62
C ARG A 376 -6.77 -14.52 10.12
N ILE A 377 -6.12 -15.64 10.38
CA ILE A 377 -6.78 -16.89 10.82
C ILE A 377 -7.32 -16.73 12.25
N THR A 378 -6.49 -16.21 13.16
CA THR A 378 -6.87 -16.02 14.57
C THR A 378 -8.03 -15.04 14.73
N ARG A 379 -8.07 -13.98 13.93
CA ARG A 379 -9.18 -13.00 13.92
C ARG A 379 -10.54 -13.61 13.55
N GLY A 380 -10.56 -14.68 12.76
CA GLY A 380 -11.80 -15.39 12.41
C GLY A 380 -12.49 -16.06 13.61
N TYR A 381 -11.79 -16.26 14.72
CA TYR A 381 -12.31 -16.86 15.95
C TYR A 381 -12.67 -15.84 17.03
N ILE A 382 -12.33 -14.57 16.86
CA ILE A 382 -12.50 -13.53 17.87
C ILE A 382 -13.63 -12.60 17.45
N LYS A 383 -14.62 -12.38 18.32
CA LYS A 383 -15.60 -11.31 18.13
C LYS A 383 -14.86 -9.97 18.22
N LEU A 384 -14.98 -9.14 17.18
CA LEU A 384 -14.33 -7.84 17.15
C LEU A 384 -14.92 -6.95 18.25
N ASP A 385 -14.04 -6.41 19.08
CA ASP A 385 -14.32 -5.37 20.06
C ASP A 385 -13.42 -4.16 19.75
N PHE A 386 -14.00 -3.03 19.46
CA PHE A 386 -13.28 -1.80 19.13
C PHE A 386 -13.00 -0.91 20.32
N THR A 387 -13.49 -1.28 21.53
CA THR A 387 -13.23 -0.53 22.79
C THR A 387 -11.74 -0.21 22.98
N PRO A 388 -10.78 -1.14 22.77
CA PRO A 388 -9.37 -0.82 22.91
C PRO A 388 -8.88 0.25 21.92
N ALA A 389 -9.44 0.30 20.72
CA ALA A 389 -9.12 1.35 19.74
C ALA A 389 -9.69 2.71 20.16
N TRP A 390 -10.88 2.73 20.77
CA TRP A 390 -11.48 3.96 21.29
C TRP A 390 -10.69 4.51 22.48
N GLU A 391 -10.33 3.66 23.43
CA GLU A 391 -9.52 4.02 24.59
C GLU A 391 -8.13 4.53 24.20
N LEU A 392 -7.49 3.88 23.21
CA LEU A 392 -6.23 4.37 22.67
C LEU A 392 -6.41 5.74 22.01
N ASN A 393 -7.47 5.92 21.24
CA ASN A 393 -7.75 7.20 20.59
C ASN A 393 -7.99 8.31 21.63
N GLU A 394 -8.74 8.04 22.68
CA GLU A 394 -8.96 8.98 23.80
C GLU A 394 -7.64 9.38 24.45
N ARG A 395 -6.76 8.42 24.78
CA ARG A 395 -5.43 8.69 25.34
C ARG A 395 -4.58 9.59 24.43
N VAL A 396 -4.61 9.36 23.13
CA VAL A 396 -3.88 10.18 22.16
C VAL A 396 -4.44 11.60 22.08
N VAL A 397 -5.76 11.75 22.05
CA VAL A 397 -6.45 13.06 22.04
C VAL A 397 -6.13 13.82 23.34
N ASP A 398 -6.23 13.15 24.49
CA ASP A 398 -5.93 13.74 25.78
C ASP A 398 -4.47 14.18 25.90
N PHE A 399 -3.54 13.34 25.46
CA PHE A 399 -2.13 13.69 25.44
C PHE A 399 -1.84 14.92 24.58
N ILE A 400 -2.45 15.00 23.38
CA ILE A 400 -2.20 16.11 22.49
C ILE A 400 -2.86 17.43 22.98
N PHE A 401 -4.09 17.39 23.44
CA PHE A 401 -4.86 18.61 23.67
C PHE A 401 -5.01 19.01 25.15
N PHE A 402 -4.90 18.06 26.09
CA PHE A 402 -5.21 18.29 27.51
C PHE A 402 -4.04 18.00 28.47
N SER A 403 -2.93 17.39 28.03
CA SER A 403 -1.81 17.03 28.93
C SER A 403 -1.20 18.22 29.66
N ASP A 404 -1.16 19.42 29.07
CA ASP A 404 -0.65 20.62 29.72
C ASP A 404 -1.61 21.16 30.81
N GLN A 405 -2.91 20.85 30.70
CA GLN A 405 -3.90 21.17 31.75
C GLN A 405 -3.79 20.16 32.91
N ALA A 406 -3.63 18.86 32.55
CA ALA A 406 -3.39 17.83 33.55
C ALA A 406 -2.05 18.03 34.30
N SER A 407 -0.97 18.43 33.59
CA SER A 407 0.32 18.76 34.21
C SER A 407 0.24 20.00 35.10
N LYS A 408 -0.56 21.00 34.70
CA LYS A 408 -0.79 22.20 35.55
C LYS A 408 -1.70 21.89 36.73
N GLN A 409 -2.70 21.04 36.57
CA GLN A 409 -3.54 20.55 37.67
C GLN A 409 -2.75 19.59 38.59
N ALA A 410 -1.98 18.64 38.01
CA ALA A 410 -1.10 17.79 38.80
C ALA A 410 0.03 18.57 39.50
N ALA A 411 0.63 19.58 38.85
CA ALA A 411 1.59 20.46 39.51
C ALA A 411 0.96 21.30 40.63
N HIS A 412 -0.31 21.72 40.47
CA HIS A 412 -1.05 22.40 41.54
C HIS A 412 -1.47 21.43 42.65
N GLU A 413 -1.75 20.18 42.32
CA GLU A 413 -2.01 19.11 43.29
C GLU A 413 -0.71 18.56 43.91
N GLU A 414 0.39 18.48 43.13
CA GLU A 414 1.74 18.14 43.65
C GLU A 414 2.32 19.26 44.52
N GLU A 415 2.11 20.56 44.22
CA GLU A 415 2.47 21.66 45.15
C GLU A 415 1.69 21.57 46.45
N SER A 416 0.46 20.99 46.44
CA SER A 416 -0.33 20.74 47.65
C SER A 416 0.01 19.39 48.34
N SER A 417 0.76 18.49 47.68
CA SER A 417 1.04 17.12 48.16
C SER A 417 2.51 16.71 48.07
N VAL A 418 3.45 17.65 48.17
CA VAL A 418 4.88 17.29 48.26
C VAL A 418 5.09 16.45 49.52
N PHE A 419 5.30 15.14 49.28
CA PHE A 419 5.73 14.22 50.33
C PHE A 419 7.19 14.54 50.70
N ARG A 420 7.36 15.37 51.73
CA ARG A 420 8.68 15.69 52.27
C ARG A 420 8.93 14.80 53.48
N LEU A 421 10.03 14.05 53.43
CA LEU A 421 10.52 13.35 54.57
C LEU A 421 10.91 14.36 55.68
N SER A 422 10.52 14.07 56.90
CA SER A 422 10.94 14.85 58.05
C SER A 422 11.63 13.95 59.08
N PRO A 423 12.56 14.49 59.87
CA PRO A 423 13.33 13.70 60.86
C PRO A 423 12.48 12.99 61.94
N LYS A 424 11.21 13.31 62.03
CA LYS A 424 10.27 12.71 63.01
C LYS A 424 9.25 11.78 62.38
N MET A 425 9.30 11.60 61.03
CA MET A 425 8.35 10.80 60.27
C MET A 425 8.74 9.32 60.28
N LEU A 426 7.81 8.45 60.65
CA LEU A 426 7.98 7.02 60.50
C LEU A 426 7.68 6.62 59.04
N ILE A 427 8.65 6.05 58.35
CA ILE A 427 8.53 5.57 57.00
C ILE A 427 8.71 4.06 56.92
N LYS A 428 8.01 3.45 55.99
CA LYS A 428 8.24 2.08 55.56
C LYS A 428 8.72 2.11 54.12
N ALA A 429 9.94 1.62 53.90
CA ALA A 429 10.54 1.61 52.56
C ALA A 429 10.79 0.18 52.08
N ALA A 430 10.51 -0.11 50.84
CA ALA A 430 10.71 -1.43 50.25
C ALA A 430 11.15 -1.33 48.79
N ALA A 431 11.98 -2.29 48.38
CA ALA A 431 12.43 -2.48 47.01
C ALA A 431 11.82 -3.76 46.43
N PHE A 432 11.28 -3.68 45.18
CA PHE A 432 10.60 -4.80 44.51
C PHE A 432 11.26 -5.08 43.18
N PHE A 433 11.37 -6.36 42.83
CA PHE A 433 11.73 -6.82 41.49
C PHE A 433 10.74 -7.92 41.05
N GLN A 434 10.12 -7.75 39.90
CA GLN A 434 9.07 -8.66 39.41
C GLN A 434 7.97 -8.97 40.45
N GLY A 435 7.54 -7.97 41.19
CA GLY A 435 6.51 -8.09 42.22
C GLY A 435 6.95 -8.73 43.55
N LYS A 436 8.20 -9.19 43.68
CA LYS A 436 8.76 -9.76 44.89
C LYS A 436 9.52 -8.71 45.66
N CYS A 437 9.23 -8.57 46.94
CA CYS A 437 9.99 -7.69 47.84
C CYS A 437 11.40 -8.27 48.09
N LEU A 438 12.42 -7.49 47.77
CA LEU A 438 13.83 -7.89 47.90
C LEU A 438 14.50 -7.32 49.16
N ALA A 439 14.13 -6.11 49.52
CA ALA A 439 14.63 -5.44 50.69
C ALA A 439 13.55 -4.52 51.25
N SER A 440 13.47 -4.39 52.57
CA SER A 440 12.59 -3.42 53.24
C SER A 440 13.16 -3.02 54.60
N PHE A 441 12.83 -1.81 54.98
CA PHE A 441 13.10 -1.35 56.35
C PHE A 441 12.08 -0.31 56.79
N ASP A 442 11.92 -0.17 58.09
CA ASP A 442 11.14 0.86 58.75
C ASP A 442 12.10 1.76 59.51
N ASP A 443 11.98 3.07 59.45
CA ASP A 443 12.89 3.98 60.16
C ASP A 443 12.22 5.33 60.44
N ILE A 444 12.74 6.00 61.47
CA ILE A 444 12.43 7.37 61.87
C ILE A 444 13.69 8.20 61.70
N GLY A 445 13.61 9.33 60.97
CA GLY A 445 14.74 10.25 60.91
C GLY A 445 15.39 10.39 59.53
N CYS A 446 14.88 9.71 58.51
CA CYS A 446 15.31 9.94 57.14
C CYS A 446 14.78 11.29 56.63
N SER A 447 15.68 12.15 56.18
CA SER A 447 15.34 13.50 55.69
C SER A 447 15.37 13.65 54.17
N ASN A 448 15.90 12.64 53.47
CA ASN A 448 16.08 12.66 52.02
C ASN A 448 15.70 11.29 51.43
N ILE A 449 14.91 11.34 50.34
CA ILE A 449 14.50 10.13 49.58
C ILE A 449 15.71 9.39 49.01
N ASP A 450 16.73 10.09 48.54
CA ASP A 450 17.95 9.48 47.99
C ASP A 450 18.70 8.64 49.03
N GLU A 451 18.70 9.09 50.29
CA GLU A 451 19.28 8.34 51.40
C GLU A 451 18.51 7.02 51.67
N VAL A 452 17.18 7.08 51.60
CA VAL A 452 16.31 5.91 51.74
C VAL A 452 16.55 4.90 50.60
N ILE A 453 16.61 5.39 49.37
CA ILE A 453 16.90 4.55 48.18
C ILE A 453 18.32 3.95 48.33
N ALA A 454 19.32 4.73 48.68
CA ALA A 454 20.70 4.24 48.87
C ALA A 454 20.79 3.13 49.92
N ARG A 455 20.01 3.20 50.98
CA ARG A 455 19.91 2.13 52.00
C ARG A 455 19.24 0.88 51.47
N LEU A 456 18.14 1.02 50.71
CA LEU A 456 17.48 -0.12 50.04
C LEU A 456 18.40 -0.81 49.04
N VAL A 457 19.14 -0.02 48.23
CA VAL A 457 20.11 -0.55 47.26
C VAL A 457 21.22 -1.37 47.93
N LYS A 458 21.72 -0.93 49.08
CA LYS A 458 22.71 -1.70 49.86
C LYS A 458 22.17 -3.03 50.39
N GLY A 459 20.86 -3.14 50.59
CA GLY A 459 20.20 -4.36 51.04
C GLY A 459 19.75 -5.30 49.91
N LEU A 460 20.00 -4.97 48.64
CA LEU A 460 19.62 -5.81 47.55
C LEU A 460 20.51 -7.05 47.43
N PRO A 461 19.97 -8.22 47.08
CA PRO A 461 20.75 -9.43 46.81
C PRO A 461 21.74 -9.22 45.65
N SER A 462 22.90 -9.85 45.72
CA SER A 462 23.98 -9.72 44.70
C SER A 462 23.69 -10.47 43.40
N ASP A 463 22.67 -11.29 43.36
CA ASP A 463 22.26 -12.13 42.24
C ASP A 463 21.26 -11.44 41.30
N ILE A 464 20.94 -10.17 41.55
CA ILE A 464 20.08 -9.40 40.63
C ILE A 464 20.84 -9.12 39.31
N PRO A 465 20.28 -9.47 38.14
CA PRO A 465 20.95 -9.24 36.86
C PRO A 465 21.31 -7.76 36.65
N PRO A 466 22.49 -7.45 36.08
CA PRO A 466 22.84 -6.08 35.72
C PRO A 466 21.77 -5.43 34.85
N ARG A 467 21.43 -4.17 35.10
CA ARG A 467 20.37 -3.40 34.41
C ARG A 467 18.92 -3.85 34.69
N SER A 468 18.67 -4.60 35.77
CA SER A 468 17.31 -4.90 36.21
C SER A 468 16.62 -3.63 36.71
N ILE A 469 15.32 -3.47 36.35
CA ILE A 469 14.50 -2.36 36.85
C ILE A 469 13.97 -2.79 38.23
N VAL A 470 14.43 -2.10 39.27
CA VAL A 470 13.96 -2.27 40.69
C VAL A 470 13.00 -1.13 40.99
N GLN A 471 11.80 -1.47 41.47
CA GLN A 471 10.81 -0.49 41.91
C GLN A 471 10.99 -0.23 43.42
N PHE A 472 10.99 1.04 43.82
CA PHE A 472 11.03 1.46 45.20
C PHE A 472 9.66 1.96 45.63
N LYS A 473 9.27 1.66 46.89
CA LYS A 473 8.04 2.14 47.48
C LYS A 473 8.35 2.65 48.87
N ILE A 474 8.09 3.93 49.12
CA ILE A 474 8.27 4.58 50.40
C ILE A 474 6.90 5.06 50.87
N VAL A 475 6.49 4.63 52.08
CA VAL A 475 5.17 4.94 52.65
C VAL A 475 5.37 5.65 53.95
N ASN A 476 4.69 6.77 54.14
CA ASN A 476 4.53 7.41 55.44
C ASN A 476 3.55 6.60 56.28
N CYS A 477 4.00 6.06 57.39
CA CYS A 477 3.18 5.20 58.27
C CYS A 477 2.08 5.95 59.00
N ASP A 478 2.21 7.29 59.15
CA ASP A 478 1.22 8.08 59.86
C ASP A 478 -0.03 8.38 59.05
N ASN A 479 0.10 8.51 57.73
CA ASN A 479 -1.02 8.88 56.86
C ASN A 479 -1.20 8.01 55.60
N GLY A 480 -0.38 6.98 55.42
CA GLY A 480 -0.44 6.04 54.30
C GLY A 480 -0.03 6.63 52.94
N LYS A 481 0.46 7.87 52.84
CA LYS A 481 0.91 8.47 51.57
C LYS A 481 2.15 7.76 51.06
N VAL A 482 2.21 7.54 49.77
CA VAL A 482 3.31 6.85 49.07
C VAL A 482 4.13 7.87 48.30
N ALA A 483 5.46 7.81 48.47
CA ALA A 483 6.43 8.48 47.61
C ALA A 483 7.15 7.42 46.76
N VAL A 484 7.12 7.60 45.45
CA VAL A 484 7.76 6.76 44.40
C VAL A 484 7.28 5.33 44.38
#